data_a5eef350223eff9934d4b90191baea4b
#
_entry.id   a5eef350223eff9934d4b90191baea4b
#
_cell.length_a   1.000
_cell.length_b   1.000
_cell.length_c   1.000
_cell.angle_alpha   90.00
_cell.angle_beta   90.00
_cell.angle_gamma   90.00
#
_symmetry.space_group_name_H-M   'P 1'
#
loop_
_entity.id
_entity.type
_entity.pdbx_description
1 polymer ?
#
loop_
_entity_poly.entity_id
_entity_poly.type
_entity_poly.pdbx_seq_one_letter_code
_entity_poly.pdbx_strand_id
1 'polypeptide(L)'
;IISIFSFIGISLGVAVLIIVMSVMNGFRTELVEKIVGFNPHAVIKPYEKPIDEALFKNKDLNFLSETIVYSNSGEGVLINKNYTKGLLLRGYLPNDFKKLSVVKNINFNGNKKLNPKFISIGKELSFNYDIKIGDKLLIMSPTGVQTIVGNLPKQEAYIVDSIFDSDIADFDLNVAFINLIDLENLFDLEKPKRNLEIYLKNPKNIELTK
;
A
#
# COMPACT_ATOMS: atom_id res chain seq x y z
N ILE A 1 55.39 -5.54 24.44
CA ILE A 1 55.01 -5.28 23.01
C ILE A 1 53.84 -6.16 22.62
N ILE A 2 53.88 -7.51 22.79
CA ILE A 2 52.82 -8.46 22.40
C ILE A 2 51.48 -8.12 23.05
N SER A 3 51.45 -7.81 24.35
CA SER A 3 50.22 -7.45 25.06
C SER A 3 49.52 -6.19 24.50
N ILE A 4 50.28 -5.24 24.01
CA ILE A 4 49.72 -3.99 23.42
C ILE A 4 49.07 -4.32 22.08
N PHE A 5 49.70 -5.13 21.24
CA PHE A 5 49.08 -5.56 19.96
C PHE A 5 47.81 -6.37 20.18
N SER A 6 47.81 -7.30 21.17
CA SER A 6 46.62 -8.05 21.55
C SER A 6 45.49 -7.12 22.02
N PHE A 7 45.80 -6.15 22.85
CA PHE A 7 44.79 -5.19 23.34
C PHE A 7 44.21 -4.36 22.20
N ILE A 8 45.04 -3.85 21.30
CA ILE A 8 44.59 -3.08 20.14
C ILE A 8 43.72 -3.96 19.24
N GLY A 9 44.09 -5.21 18.99
CA GLY A 9 43.30 -6.12 18.16
C GLY A 9 41.92 -6.41 18.74
N ILE A 10 41.83 -6.69 20.04
CA ILE A 10 40.56 -6.93 20.73
C ILE A 10 39.72 -5.65 20.73
N SER A 11 40.30 -4.48 21.06
CA SER A 11 39.60 -3.22 21.06
C SER A 11 39.03 -2.88 19.69
N LEU A 12 39.79 -3.09 18.62
CA LEU A 12 39.33 -2.87 17.26
C LEU A 12 38.18 -3.82 16.89
N GLY A 13 38.29 -5.08 17.25
CA GLY A 13 37.23 -6.08 17.01
C GLY A 13 35.92 -5.72 17.72
N VAL A 14 36.00 -5.33 18.99
CA VAL A 14 34.81 -4.89 19.75
C VAL A 14 34.23 -3.60 19.17
N ALA A 15 35.07 -2.64 18.79
CA ALA A 15 34.59 -1.39 18.19
C ALA A 15 33.85 -1.63 16.89
N VAL A 16 34.37 -2.49 16.01
CA VAL A 16 33.69 -2.87 14.75
C VAL A 16 32.35 -3.53 15.02
N LEU A 17 32.27 -4.45 15.99
CA LEU A 17 31.01 -5.11 16.35
C LEU A 17 29.96 -4.10 16.85
N ILE A 18 30.35 -3.15 17.69
CA ILE A 18 29.43 -2.11 18.20
C ILE A 18 28.93 -1.23 17.05
N ILE A 19 29.82 -0.81 16.15
CA ILE A 19 29.43 0.00 14.98
C ILE A 19 28.43 -0.76 14.09
N VAL A 20 28.75 -1.99 13.73
CA VAL A 20 27.87 -2.81 12.88
C VAL A 20 26.51 -3.02 13.53
N MET A 21 26.46 -3.35 14.82
CA MET A 21 25.20 -3.53 15.55
C MET A 21 24.39 -2.23 15.63
N SER A 22 25.03 -1.08 15.84
CA SER A 22 24.38 0.21 15.89
C SER A 22 23.76 0.60 14.55
N VAL A 23 24.52 0.42 13.46
CA VAL A 23 24.03 0.69 12.09
C VAL A 23 22.86 -0.25 11.74
N MET A 24 23.00 -1.55 12.04
CA MET A 24 21.94 -2.52 11.77
C MET A 24 20.65 -2.21 12.54
N ASN A 25 20.75 -1.84 13.82
CA ASN A 25 19.59 -1.48 14.62
C ASN A 25 18.92 -0.20 14.10
N GLY A 26 19.70 0.82 13.73
CA GLY A 26 19.19 2.04 13.12
C GLY A 26 18.44 1.77 11.83
N PHE A 27 19.05 1.02 10.93
CA PHE A 27 18.45 0.62 9.65
C PHE A 27 17.15 -0.19 9.82
N ARG A 28 17.17 -1.17 10.75
CA ARG A 28 15.96 -1.96 11.06
C ARG A 28 14.82 -1.09 11.57
N THR A 29 15.10 -0.15 12.45
CA THR A 29 14.08 0.75 13.01
C THR A 29 13.48 1.62 11.90
N GLU A 30 14.31 2.22 11.06
CA GLU A 30 13.87 3.05 9.94
C GLU A 30 13.03 2.27 8.92
N LEU A 31 13.45 1.05 8.55
CA LEU A 31 12.68 0.19 7.65
C LEU A 31 11.31 -0.17 8.23
N VAL A 32 11.27 -0.57 9.52
CA VAL A 32 10.01 -0.91 10.17
C VAL A 32 9.08 0.29 10.22
N GLU A 33 9.57 1.47 10.58
CA GLU A 33 8.77 2.70 10.62
C GLU A 33 8.23 3.09 9.23
N LYS A 34 9.03 2.95 8.18
CA LYS A 34 8.59 3.20 6.80
C LYS A 34 7.51 2.21 6.36
N ILE A 35 7.73 0.90 6.54
CA ILE A 35 6.77 -0.14 6.11
C ILE A 35 5.47 -0.03 6.89
N VAL A 36 5.54 0.18 8.18
CA VAL A 36 4.37 0.30 9.06
C VAL A 36 3.64 1.63 8.84
N GLY A 37 4.36 2.69 8.45
CA GLY A 37 3.82 4.03 8.33
C GLY A 37 2.72 4.21 7.27
N PHE A 38 2.67 3.39 6.21
CA PHE A 38 1.66 3.53 5.14
C PHE A 38 0.80 2.28 4.93
N ASN A 39 1.18 1.13 5.50
CA ASN A 39 0.35 -0.07 5.47
C ASN A 39 -0.62 -0.11 6.66
N PRO A 40 -1.81 -0.72 6.49
CA PRO A 40 -2.71 -0.95 7.62
C PRO A 40 -2.06 -1.88 8.64
N HIS A 41 -2.24 -1.56 9.92
CA HIS A 41 -1.70 -2.35 11.01
C HIS A 41 -2.52 -3.61 11.29
N ALA A 42 -3.83 -3.56 10.98
CA ALA A 42 -4.72 -4.71 11.01
C ALA A 42 -5.69 -4.66 9.84
N VAL A 43 -6.00 -5.83 9.28
CA VAL A 43 -6.99 -6.00 8.22
C VAL A 43 -7.99 -7.05 8.64
N ILE A 44 -9.26 -6.65 8.77
CA ILE A 44 -10.36 -7.57 9.02
C ILE A 44 -10.95 -7.95 7.67
N LYS A 45 -10.95 -9.24 7.36
CA LYS A 45 -11.55 -9.76 6.12
C LYS A 45 -12.92 -10.37 6.43
N PRO A 46 -13.97 -10.08 5.65
CA PRO A 46 -15.25 -10.73 5.79
C PRO A 46 -15.12 -12.22 5.39
N TYR A 47 -15.68 -13.12 6.18
CA TYR A 47 -15.66 -14.56 5.85
C TYR A 47 -16.96 -14.98 5.15
N GLU A 48 -18.07 -15.02 5.86
CA GLU A 48 -19.38 -15.42 5.29
C GLU A 48 -20.36 -14.23 5.20
N LYS A 49 -20.23 -13.27 6.11
CA LYS A 49 -21.10 -12.11 6.22
C LYS A 49 -20.30 -10.82 6.07
N PRO A 50 -20.94 -9.73 5.63
CA PRO A 50 -20.33 -8.42 5.65
C PRO A 50 -19.84 -8.05 7.04
N ILE A 51 -18.80 -7.22 7.08
CA ILE A 51 -18.31 -6.66 8.36
C ILE A 51 -19.39 -5.76 8.93
N ASP A 52 -19.73 -5.97 10.21
CA ASP A 52 -20.76 -5.18 10.91
C ASP A 52 -20.30 -3.73 11.05
N GLU A 53 -21.14 -2.80 10.62
CA GLU A 53 -20.91 -1.36 10.80
C GLU A 53 -20.80 -0.94 12.26
N ALA A 54 -21.29 -1.75 13.21
CA ALA A 54 -21.13 -1.51 14.64
C ALA A 54 -19.67 -1.45 15.07
N LEU A 55 -18.73 -2.10 14.33
CA LEU A 55 -17.29 -2.00 14.58
C LEU A 55 -16.77 -0.55 14.46
N PHE A 56 -17.33 0.26 13.54
CA PHE A 56 -16.96 1.67 13.42
C PHE A 56 -17.43 2.52 14.62
N LYS A 57 -18.41 2.03 15.37
CA LYS A 57 -18.96 2.73 16.54
C LYS A 57 -18.33 2.26 17.84
N ASN A 58 -17.44 1.24 17.80
CA ASN A 58 -16.73 0.78 18.96
C ASN A 58 -15.79 1.88 19.47
N LYS A 59 -16.02 2.34 20.71
CA LYS A 59 -15.28 3.44 21.32
C LYS A 59 -13.81 3.11 21.52
N ASP A 60 -13.49 1.87 21.88
CA ASP A 60 -12.13 1.42 22.16
C ASP A 60 -11.33 1.36 20.85
N LEU A 61 -11.91 0.82 19.79
CA LEU A 61 -11.29 0.77 18.48
C LEU A 61 -11.02 2.19 17.93
N ASN A 62 -11.99 3.07 18.05
CA ASN A 62 -11.84 4.47 17.63
C ASN A 62 -10.82 5.25 18.47
N PHE A 63 -10.67 4.91 19.73
CA PHE A 63 -9.65 5.53 20.58
C PHE A 63 -8.24 5.12 20.18
N LEU A 64 -8.03 3.87 19.84
CA LEU A 64 -6.74 3.28 19.45
C LEU A 64 -6.36 3.59 17.98
N SER A 65 -7.35 3.74 17.11
CA SER A 65 -7.14 3.96 15.68
C SER A 65 -6.99 5.44 15.32
N GLU A 66 -6.12 5.72 14.37
CA GLU A 66 -6.07 7.01 13.67
C GLU A 66 -7.11 7.05 12.53
N THR A 67 -7.22 5.94 11.82
CA THR A 67 -8.08 5.83 10.64
C THR A 67 -8.59 4.41 10.50
N ILE A 68 -9.86 4.26 10.17
CA ILE A 68 -10.51 3.01 9.79
C ILE A 68 -11.17 3.23 8.44
N VAL A 69 -10.89 2.38 7.46
CA VAL A 69 -11.40 2.53 6.09
C VAL A 69 -11.78 1.19 5.48
N TYR A 70 -12.76 1.21 4.59
CA TYR A 70 -13.04 0.07 3.72
C TYR A 70 -12.09 0.04 2.55
N SER A 71 -11.64 -1.16 2.21
CA SER A 71 -10.77 -1.40 1.06
C SER A 71 -11.07 -2.73 0.39
N ASN A 72 -10.59 -2.87 -0.82
CA ASN A 72 -10.37 -4.14 -1.49
C ASN A 72 -9.06 -4.05 -2.28
N SER A 73 -8.53 -5.18 -2.69
CA SER A 73 -7.34 -5.24 -3.53
C SER A 73 -7.47 -6.36 -4.56
N GLY A 74 -6.76 -6.21 -5.68
CA GLY A 74 -6.70 -7.21 -6.71
C GLY A 74 -5.43 -7.03 -7.56
N GLU A 75 -4.92 -8.13 -8.09
CA GLU A 75 -3.79 -8.11 -9.00
C GLU A 75 -4.27 -7.84 -10.42
N GLY A 76 -3.88 -6.70 -10.97
CA GLY A 76 -4.19 -6.28 -12.33
C GLY A 76 -2.95 -6.20 -13.19
N VAL A 77 -3.16 -6.09 -14.47
CA VAL A 77 -2.10 -5.93 -15.47
C VAL A 77 -2.26 -4.59 -16.17
N LEU A 78 -1.28 -3.72 -16.02
CA LEU A 78 -1.14 -2.51 -16.81
C LEU A 78 -0.67 -2.88 -18.21
N ILE A 79 -1.43 -2.45 -19.21
CA ILE A 79 -1.14 -2.70 -20.61
C ILE A 79 -0.88 -1.36 -21.30
N ASN A 80 0.27 -1.25 -21.93
CA ASN A 80 0.62 -0.16 -22.83
C ASN A 80 1.18 -0.76 -24.13
N LYS A 81 1.25 0.04 -25.19
CA LYS A 81 1.75 -0.40 -26.51
C LYS A 81 3.13 -1.06 -26.43
N ASN A 82 3.98 -0.61 -25.54
CA ASN A 82 5.40 -1.00 -25.48
C ASN A 82 5.73 -1.91 -24.28
N TYR A 83 4.83 -2.07 -23.32
CA TYR A 83 5.11 -2.83 -22.09
C TYR A 83 3.83 -3.36 -21.44
N THR A 84 4.02 -4.39 -20.64
CA THR A 84 3.01 -4.96 -19.77
C THR A 84 3.59 -5.12 -18.37
N LYS A 85 2.87 -4.67 -17.35
CA LYS A 85 3.35 -4.67 -15.97
C LYS A 85 2.25 -5.15 -15.01
N GLY A 86 2.57 -6.13 -14.17
CA GLY A 86 1.70 -6.51 -13.05
C GLY A 86 1.66 -5.43 -11.98
N LEU A 87 0.48 -5.09 -11.49
CA LEU A 87 0.24 -4.13 -10.43
C LEU A 87 -0.70 -4.70 -9.39
N LEU A 88 -0.40 -4.44 -8.12
CA LEU A 88 -1.37 -4.60 -7.04
C LEU A 88 -2.24 -3.33 -6.98
N LEU A 89 -3.50 -3.47 -7.36
CA LEU A 89 -4.47 -2.40 -7.25
C LEU A 89 -5.11 -2.41 -5.87
N ARG A 90 -5.14 -1.26 -5.21
CA ARG A 90 -5.83 -1.05 -3.93
C ARG A 90 -6.95 -0.04 -4.12
N GLY A 91 -8.17 -0.44 -3.74
CA GLY A 91 -9.36 0.39 -3.90
C GLY A 91 -9.78 1.03 -2.59
N TYR A 92 -10.04 2.35 -2.65
CA TYR A 92 -10.56 3.11 -1.52
C TYR A 92 -11.70 4.02 -1.95
N LEU A 93 -12.60 4.35 -1.01
CA LEU A 93 -13.57 5.40 -1.24
C LEU A 93 -12.88 6.78 -1.34
N PRO A 94 -13.41 7.74 -2.12
CA PRO A 94 -12.74 9.03 -2.34
C PRO A 94 -12.43 9.81 -1.06
N ASN A 95 -13.31 9.71 -0.06
CA ASN A 95 -13.12 10.38 1.23
C ASN A 95 -12.16 9.64 2.16
N ASP A 96 -11.95 8.34 1.96
CA ASP A 96 -11.06 7.53 2.77
C ASP A 96 -9.64 7.58 2.25
N PHE A 97 -9.45 7.65 0.94
CA PHE A 97 -8.14 7.75 0.30
C PHE A 97 -7.31 8.92 0.86
N LYS A 98 -7.91 10.09 1.01
CA LYS A 98 -7.24 11.29 1.56
C LYS A 98 -6.77 11.15 3.02
N LYS A 99 -7.27 10.14 3.75
CA LYS A 99 -6.88 9.87 5.15
C LYS A 99 -5.60 9.06 5.25
N LEU A 100 -5.20 8.38 4.16
CA LEU A 100 -4.01 7.54 4.12
C LEU A 100 -2.74 8.37 4.29
N SER A 101 -1.77 7.84 5.01
CA SER A 101 -0.49 8.51 5.26
C SER A 101 0.27 8.83 3.96
N VAL A 102 0.23 7.93 2.99
CA VAL A 102 0.85 8.12 1.67
C VAL A 102 0.29 9.34 0.92
N VAL A 103 -0.99 9.67 1.11
CA VAL A 103 -1.65 10.84 0.49
C VAL A 103 -1.39 12.12 1.28
N LYS A 104 -1.12 12.00 2.58
CA LYS A 104 -0.73 13.12 3.45
C LYS A 104 0.73 13.53 3.26
N ASN A 105 1.54 12.67 2.63
CA ASN A 105 2.96 12.94 2.38
C ASN A 105 3.14 14.23 1.57
N ILE A 106 4.22 14.96 1.86
CA ILE A 106 4.57 16.23 1.19
C ILE A 106 4.90 16.04 -0.29
N ASN A 107 5.40 14.86 -0.64
CA ASN A 107 5.78 14.50 -2.01
C ASN A 107 4.59 14.01 -2.86
N PHE A 108 3.37 13.99 -2.32
CA PHE A 108 2.18 13.62 -3.08
C PHE A 108 1.83 14.71 -4.09
N ASN A 109 1.78 14.35 -5.36
CA ASN A 109 1.48 15.27 -6.46
C ASN A 109 0.14 14.91 -7.12
N GLY A 110 -0.75 15.88 -7.27
CA GLY A 110 -2.05 15.73 -7.92
C GLY A 110 -3.24 15.75 -6.97
N ASN A 111 -4.33 15.14 -7.39
CA ASN A 111 -5.60 15.18 -6.67
C ASN A 111 -5.62 14.16 -5.53
N LYS A 112 -5.96 14.62 -4.32
CA LYS A 112 -6.08 13.77 -3.12
C LYS A 112 -7.42 13.03 -3.01
N LYS A 113 -8.29 13.14 -4.02
CA LYS A 113 -9.56 12.41 -4.09
C LYS A 113 -9.50 11.39 -5.22
N LEU A 114 -9.76 10.15 -4.89
CA LEU A 114 -9.77 9.06 -5.86
C LEU A 114 -11.15 8.96 -6.51
N ASN A 115 -11.37 9.79 -7.52
CA ASN A 115 -12.62 9.82 -8.27
C ASN A 115 -12.78 8.57 -9.18
N PRO A 116 -14.00 8.21 -9.59
CA PRO A 116 -14.19 7.12 -10.55
C PRO A 116 -13.43 7.34 -11.87
N LYS A 117 -12.86 6.26 -12.41
CA LYS A 117 -12.02 6.24 -13.63
C LYS A 117 -10.69 7.00 -13.53
N PHE A 118 -10.27 7.35 -12.32
CA PHE A 118 -8.95 7.89 -12.07
C PHE A 118 -8.08 6.90 -11.27
N ILE A 119 -6.77 7.00 -11.50
CA ILE A 119 -5.76 6.16 -10.85
C ILE A 119 -4.65 7.02 -10.25
N SER A 120 -4.21 6.66 -9.05
CA SER A 120 -3.00 7.19 -8.42
C SER A 120 -1.90 6.16 -8.54
N ILE A 121 -0.76 6.53 -9.09
CA ILE A 121 0.39 5.64 -9.31
C ILE A 121 1.58 6.06 -8.46
N GLY A 122 2.48 5.11 -8.18
CA GLY A 122 3.70 5.42 -7.46
C GLY A 122 4.74 6.13 -8.33
N LYS A 123 5.61 6.88 -7.69
CA LYS A 123 6.68 7.68 -8.30
C LYS A 123 7.62 6.83 -9.16
N GLU A 124 8.02 5.65 -8.67
CA GLU A 124 8.89 4.74 -9.41
C GLU A 124 8.21 4.18 -10.66
N LEU A 125 6.90 3.89 -10.60
CA LEU A 125 6.15 3.47 -11.79
C LEU A 125 6.09 4.60 -12.82
N SER A 126 5.79 5.83 -12.39
CA SER A 126 5.78 7.03 -13.23
C SER A 126 7.14 7.24 -13.91
N PHE A 127 8.22 7.17 -13.15
CA PHE A 127 9.56 7.41 -13.64
C PHE A 127 10.04 6.34 -14.62
N ASN A 128 9.90 5.05 -14.25
CA ASN A 128 10.43 3.95 -15.05
C ASN A 128 9.70 3.75 -16.40
N TYR A 129 8.46 4.19 -16.48
CA TYR A 129 7.63 4.03 -17.68
C TYR A 129 7.22 5.34 -18.34
N ASP A 130 7.80 6.47 -17.93
CA ASP A 130 7.50 7.85 -18.41
C ASP A 130 5.98 8.15 -18.41
N ILE A 131 5.30 7.76 -17.33
CA ILE A 131 3.87 7.99 -17.17
C ILE A 131 3.65 9.30 -16.41
N LYS A 132 2.80 10.18 -16.94
CA LYS A 132 2.53 11.51 -16.38
C LYS A 132 1.07 11.65 -15.94
N ILE A 133 0.81 12.62 -15.08
CA ILE A 133 -0.57 13.01 -14.75
C ILE A 133 -1.29 13.44 -16.03
N GLY A 134 -2.49 12.91 -16.24
CA GLY A 134 -3.29 13.07 -17.44
C GLY A 134 -3.19 11.94 -18.45
N ASP A 135 -2.20 11.06 -18.33
CA ASP A 135 -2.07 9.90 -19.23
C ASP A 135 -3.17 8.88 -18.99
N LYS A 136 -3.55 8.19 -20.07
CA LYS A 136 -4.55 7.13 -20.05
C LYS A 136 -3.88 5.78 -19.98
N LEU A 137 -4.18 5.01 -18.95
CA LEU A 137 -3.68 3.67 -18.71
C LEU A 137 -4.80 2.65 -18.91
N LEU A 138 -4.48 1.53 -19.54
CA LEU A 138 -5.38 0.40 -19.67
C LEU A 138 -5.01 -0.66 -18.61
N ILE A 139 -5.96 -1.00 -17.75
CA ILE A 139 -5.77 -2.02 -16.72
C ILE A 139 -6.65 -3.22 -17.03
N MET A 140 -6.07 -4.41 -16.98
CA MET A 140 -6.74 -5.67 -17.20
C MET A 140 -6.82 -6.46 -15.89
N SER A 141 -7.99 -7.00 -15.57
CA SER A 141 -8.17 -8.01 -14.54
C SER A 141 -7.98 -9.41 -15.15
N PRO A 142 -7.04 -10.22 -14.65
CA PRO A 142 -6.85 -11.59 -15.16
C PRO A 142 -7.98 -12.54 -14.78
N THR A 143 -8.72 -12.24 -13.71
CA THR A 143 -9.83 -13.08 -13.22
C THR A 143 -11.08 -12.99 -14.11
N GLY A 144 -11.26 -11.88 -14.83
CA GLY A 144 -12.27 -11.70 -15.85
C GLY A 144 -13.72 -11.98 -15.44
N VAL A 145 -14.60 -11.87 -16.40
CA VAL A 145 -16.02 -12.24 -16.26
C VAL A 145 -16.22 -13.68 -16.78
N GLN A 146 -16.88 -14.50 -15.99
CA GLN A 146 -17.22 -15.88 -16.39
C GLN A 146 -18.29 -15.85 -17.48
N THR A 147 -17.97 -16.37 -18.65
CA THR A 147 -18.89 -16.46 -19.81
C THR A 147 -19.08 -17.90 -20.25
N ILE A 148 -20.05 -18.12 -21.13
CA ILE A 148 -20.32 -19.45 -21.70
C ILE A 148 -19.09 -20.01 -22.43
N VAL A 149 -18.19 -19.15 -22.92
CA VAL A 149 -17.00 -19.53 -23.70
C VAL A 149 -15.73 -19.59 -22.81
N GLY A 150 -15.86 -19.33 -21.50
CA GLY A 150 -14.78 -19.28 -20.52
C GLY A 150 -14.61 -17.89 -19.86
N ASN A 151 -13.54 -17.72 -19.10
CA ASN A 151 -13.25 -16.44 -18.45
C ASN A 151 -12.65 -15.45 -19.45
N LEU A 152 -13.33 -14.32 -19.66
CA LEU A 152 -12.82 -13.22 -20.49
C LEU A 152 -12.22 -12.14 -19.58
N PRO A 153 -10.94 -11.77 -19.76
CA PRO A 153 -10.32 -10.69 -19.02
C PRO A 153 -11.08 -9.38 -19.18
N LYS A 154 -11.40 -8.72 -18.07
CA LYS A 154 -12.03 -7.42 -18.12
C LYS A 154 -10.96 -6.33 -18.19
N GLN A 155 -11.17 -5.37 -19.07
CA GLN A 155 -10.24 -4.26 -19.28
C GLN A 155 -10.97 -2.94 -19.06
N GLU A 156 -10.31 -2.02 -18.35
CA GLU A 156 -10.85 -0.71 -18.06
C GLU A 156 -9.74 0.34 -18.21
N ALA A 157 -10.12 1.50 -18.71
CA ALA A 157 -9.21 2.62 -18.87
C ALA A 157 -9.32 3.60 -17.72
N TYR A 158 -8.17 4.04 -17.20
CA TYR A 158 -8.04 5.01 -16.11
C TYR A 158 -7.16 6.18 -16.55
N ILE A 159 -7.43 7.36 -16.01
CA ILE A 159 -6.61 8.55 -16.21
C ILE A 159 -5.75 8.75 -14.95
N VAL A 160 -4.47 8.94 -15.13
CA VAL A 160 -3.57 9.24 -14.01
C VAL A 160 -3.90 10.62 -13.44
N ASP A 161 -4.38 10.67 -12.20
CA ASP A 161 -4.80 11.90 -11.52
C ASP A 161 -3.79 12.36 -10.46
N SER A 162 -2.98 11.43 -9.97
CA SER A 162 -1.97 11.73 -8.96
C SER A 162 -0.80 10.73 -8.97
N ILE A 163 0.32 11.19 -8.42
CA ILE A 163 1.54 10.40 -8.23
C ILE A 163 1.90 10.49 -6.74
N PHE A 164 2.02 9.33 -6.09
CA PHE A 164 2.44 9.24 -4.70
C PHE A 164 3.90 8.81 -4.56
N ASP A 165 4.49 9.12 -3.43
CA ASP A 165 5.84 8.72 -3.03
C ASP A 165 5.77 8.16 -1.61
N SER A 166 6.04 6.85 -1.47
CA SER A 166 6.04 6.16 -0.17
C SER A 166 7.42 6.07 0.45
N ASP A 167 8.44 6.59 -0.23
CA ASP A 167 9.86 6.37 0.08
C ASP A 167 10.31 4.90 0.02
N ILE A 168 9.49 4.01 -0.56
CA ILE A 168 9.82 2.61 -0.81
C ILE A 168 9.63 2.31 -2.29
N ALA A 169 10.76 2.23 -3.01
CA ALA A 169 10.79 2.09 -4.46
C ALA A 169 9.97 0.87 -4.96
N ASP A 170 10.05 -0.24 -4.24
CA ASP A 170 9.35 -1.48 -4.61
C ASP A 170 7.83 -1.35 -4.48
N PHE A 171 7.35 -0.62 -3.48
CA PHE A 171 5.94 -0.31 -3.32
C PHE A 171 5.47 0.66 -4.41
N ASP A 172 6.20 1.73 -4.65
CA ASP A 172 5.88 2.74 -5.65
C ASP A 172 5.93 2.19 -7.09
N LEU A 173 6.72 1.13 -7.32
CA LEU A 173 6.79 0.46 -8.61
C LEU A 173 5.62 -0.50 -8.86
N ASN A 174 5.09 -1.13 -7.81
CA ASN A 174 4.19 -2.29 -7.95
C ASN A 174 2.76 -2.04 -7.45
N VAL A 175 2.49 -0.91 -6.79
CA VAL A 175 1.16 -0.59 -6.24
C VAL A 175 0.55 0.61 -6.95
N ALA A 176 -0.77 0.56 -7.16
CA ALA A 176 -1.55 1.71 -7.61
C ALA A 176 -2.90 1.76 -6.86
N PHE A 177 -3.45 2.97 -6.74
CA PHE A 177 -4.72 3.18 -6.07
C PHE A 177 -5.80 3.58 -7.06
N ILE A 178 -6.97 2.96 -6.96
CA ILE A 178 -8.17 3.30 -7.76
C ILE A 178 -9.39 3.41 -6.86
N ASN A 179 -10.46 3.99 -7.40
CA ASN A 179 -11.73 4.06 -6.68
C ASN A 179 -12.22 2.65 -6.32
N LEU A 180 -12.71 2.46 -5.09
CA LEU A 180 -13.14 1.15 -4.57
C LEU A 180 -14.23 0.51 -5.45
N ILE A 181 -15.19 1.31 -5.91
CA ILE A 181 -16.28 0.83 -6.77
C ILE A 181 -15.75 0.40 -8.14
N ASP A 182 -14.78 1.13 -8.69
CA ASP A 182 -14.13 0.75 -9.95
C ASP A 182 -13.34 -0.54 -9.81
N LEU A 183 -12.63 -0.72 -8.68
CA LEU A 183 -11.92 -1.96 -8.39
C LEU A 183 -12.89 -3.14 -8.28
N GLU A 184 -13.98 -2.98 -7.53
CA GLU A 184 -15.01 -4.01 -7.40
C GLU A 184 -15.61 -4.38 -8.75
N ASN A 185 -15.88 -3.41 -9.61
CA ASN A 185 -16.38 -3.64 -10.95
C ASN A 185 -15.34 -4.33 -11.85
N LEU A 186 -14.05 -3.93 -11.76
CA LEU A 186 -12.99 -4.51 -12.59
C LEU A 186 -12.74 -5.99 -12.27
N PHE A 187 -12.79 -6.35 -10.98
CA PHE A 187 -12.51 -7.71 -10.50
C PHE A 187 -13.78 -8.54 -10.21
N ASP A 188 -14.97 -8.01 -10.53
CA ASP A 188 -16.26 -8.64 -10.25
C ASP A 188 -16.43 -9.04 -8.78
N LEU A 189 -16.00 -8.15 -7.87
CA LEU A 189 -16.07 -8.39 -6.44
C LEU A 189 -17.43 -8.00 -5.88
N GLU A 190 -17.96 -8.84 -4.99
CA GLU A 190 -19.20 -8.54 -4.29
C GLU A 190 -19.01 -7.41 -3.28
N LYS A 191 -19.80 -6.35 -3.37
CA LYS A 191 -19.76 -5.19 -2.44
C LYS A 191 -19.79 -5.54 -0.95
N PRO A 192 -20.54 -6.57 -0.48
CA PRO A 192 -20.54 -6.94 0.93
C PRO A 192 -19.21 -7.50 1.45
N LYS A 193 -18.30 -7.89 0.58
CA LYS A 193 -17.02 -8.52 0.93
C LYS A 193 -15.85 -7.53 0.99
N ARG A 194 -16.09 -6.30 1.43
CA ARG A 194 -15.04 -5.30 1.64
C ARG A 194 -14.24 -5.61 2.88
N ASN A 195 -12.92 -5.49 2.78
CA ASN A 195 -12.02 -5.53 3.91
C ASN A 195 -12.14 -4.25 4.74
N LEU A 196 -11.87 -4.36 6.05
CA LEU A 196 -11.73 -3.23 6.94
C LEU A 196 -10.27 -3.07 7.32
N GLU A 197 -9.65 -1.98 6.91
CA GLU A 197 -8.28 -1.64 7.26
C GLU A 197 -8.26 -0.68 8.44
N ILE A 198 -7.43 -1.01 9.43
CA ILE A 198 -7.27 -0.26 10.68
C ILE A 198 -5.84 0.26 10.75
N TYR A 199 -5.71 1.58 10.85
CA TYR A 199 -4.47 2.29 11.07
C TYR A 199 -4.44 2.78 12.51
N LEU A 200 -3.52 2.26 13.34
CA LEU A 200 -3.39 2.60 14.74
C LEU A 200 -2.56 3.86 14.93
N LYS A 201 -2.88 4.66 15.94
CA LYS A 201 -2.05 5.81 16.36
C LYS A 201 -0.65 5.38 16.82
N ASN A 202 -0.57 4.20 17.45
CA ASN A 202 0.69 3.59 17.83
C ASN A 202 0.70 2.11 17.40
N PRO A 203 1.50 1.74 16.41
CA PRO A 203 1.58 0.37 15.89
C PRO A 203 1.95 -0.68 16.95
N LYS A 204 2.64 -0.29 18.02
CA LYS A 204 3.01 -1.18 19.12
C LYS A 204 1.80 -1.68 19.92
N ASN A 205 0.65 -1.03 19.78
CA ASN A 205 -0.60 -1.40 20.47
C ASN A 205 -1.44 -2.42 19.72
N ILE A 206 -0.91 -3.09 18.71
CA ILE A 206 -1.66 -4.05 17.88
C ILE A 206 -2.24 -5.22 18.69
N GLU A 207 -1.59 -5.61 19.80
CA GLU A 207 -2.09 -6.67 20.65
C GLU A 207 -3.39 -6.30 21.38
N LEU A 208 -3.66 -5.02 21.58
CA LEU A 208 -4.88 -4.52 22.20
C LEU A 208 -6.09 -4.53 21.26
N THR A 209 -5.87 -4.81 19.97
CA THR A 209 -6.92 -4.82 18.93
C THR A 209 -7.37 -6.23 18.55
N LYS A 210 -6.80 -7.25 19.17
CA LYS A 210 -7.22 -8.66 19.03
C LYS A 210 -8.38 -8.95 19.96
#